data_f525de30eb63790b97cbfe2bd106cf60
#
_entry.id   f525de30eb63790b97cbfe2bd106cf60
#
_cell.length_a   1.000
_cell.length_b   1.000
_cell.length_c   1.000
_cell.angle_alpha   90.00
_cell.angle_beta   90.00
_cell.angle_gamma   90.00
#
_symmetry.space_group_name_H-M   'P 1'
#
loop_
_entity.id
_entity.type
_entity.pdbx_description
1 polymer ?
#
loop_
_entity_poly.entity_id
_entity_poly.type
_entity_poly.pdbx_seq_one_letter_code
_entity_poly.pdbx_strand_id
1 'polypeptide(L)'
;MRDTFPYIRDGAAIYARSFAIIRSEADLARFAPDEAEVAVRMIHASGMVELAPHIVFGPGLVAAARTALAKGAPILCDAEMVAHGITRARLPARNDVICTLHDPSVARLAARLETTRSGRGGCRSRHSVREGARA
;
A
#
# COMPACT_ATOMS: atom_id res chain seq x y z
N MET A 1 -18.34 13.15 37.71
CA MET A 1 -16.92 13.43 37.37
C MET A 1 -16.58 12.60 36.17
N ARG A 2 -16.43 13.19 34.97
CA ARG A 2 -16.04 12.43 33.78
C ARG A 2 -14.52 12.37 33.79
N ASP A 3 -13.95 11.20 34.06
CA ASP A 3 -12.53 10.95 33.91
C ASP A 3 -12.18 11.06 32.40
N THR A 4 -11.73 12.25 32.00
CA THR A 4 -11.23 12.48 30.66
C THR A 4 -9.78 12.03 30.63
N PHE A 5 -9.53 10.84 30.08
CA PHE A 5 -8.17 10.40 29.80
C PHE A 5 -7.48 11.41 28.87
N PRO A 6 -6.28 11.90 29.22
CA PRO A 6 -5.53 12.81 28.37
C PRO A 6 -5.07 12.05 27.12
N TYR A 7 -5.57 12.42 25.94
CA TYR A 7 -5.12 11.88 24.66
C TYR A 7 -5.06 12.96 23.59
N ILE A 8 -4.22 12.76 22.60
CA ILE A 8 -4.09 13.65 21.45
C ILE A 8 -5.33 13.50 20.58
N ARG A 9 -6.05 14.60 20.34
CA ARG A 9 -7.30 14.61 19.55
C ARG A 9 -7.09 15.05 18.10
N ASP A 10 -5.96 15.69 17.81
CA ASP A 10 -5.62 16.12 16.46
C ASP A 10 -4.91 15.00 15.70
N GLY A 11 -5.49 14.61 14.54
CA GLY A 11 -4.96 13.52 13.71
C GLY A 11 -3.57 13.83 13.15
N ALA A 12 -3.29 15.08 12.77
CA ALA A 12 -1.98 15.46 12.26
C ALA A 12 -0.90 15.34 13.35
N ALA A 13 -1.22 15.76 14.57
CA ALA A 13 -0.33 15.62 15.72
C ALA A 13 -0.08 14.15 16.09
N ILE A 14 -1.10 13.28 15.97
CA ILE A 14 -0.94 11.83 16.16
C ILE A 14 0.04 11.26 15.16
N TYR A 15 -0.10 11.56 13.85
CA TYR A 15 0.83 11.11 12.81
C TYR A 15 2.24 11.63 13.06
N ALA A 16 2.40 12.93 13.34
CA ALA A 16 3.71 13.53 13.58
C ALA A 16 4.44 12.85 14.76
N ARG A 17 3.72 12.63 15.87
CA ARG A 17 4.28 11.94 17.04
C ARG A 17 4.64 10.48 16.74
N SER A 18 3.77 9.73 16.07
CA SER A 18 4.04 8.36 15.71
C SER A 18 5.27 8.25 14.80
N PHE A 19 5.37 9.10 13.78
CA PHE A 19 6.51 9.10 12.88
C PHE A 19 7.82 9.50 13.57
N ALA A 20 7.76 10.43 14.54
CA ALA A 20 8.93 10.79 15.33
C ALA A 20 9.43 9.61 16.18
N ILE A 21 8.51 8.88 16.84
CA ILE A 21 8.85 7.68 17.61
C ILE A 21 9.50 6.61 16.69
N ILE A 22 8.86 6.31 15.54
CA ILE A 22 9.39 5.33 14.59
C ILE A 22 10.81 5.70 14.14
N ARG A 23 11.05 6.98 13.82
CA ARG A 23 12.38 7.45 13.39
C ARG A 23 13.43 7.38 14.49
N SER A 24 13.02 7.43 15.76
CA SER A 24 13.96 7.29 16.90
C SER A 24 14.28 5.84 17.26
N GLU A 25 13.39 4.90 16.92
CA GLU A 25 13.49 3.50 17.33
C GLU A 25 13.92 2.56 16.20
N ALA A 26 13.51 2.84 14.94
CA ALA A 26 13.82 2.00 13.80
C ALA A 26 15.19 2.30 13.19
N ASP A 27 15.95 1.28 12.82
CA ASP A 27 17.14 1.45 11.99
C ASP A 27 16.75 1.75 10.54
N LEU A 28 16.74 3.03 10.20
CA LEU A 28 16.43 3.54 8.87
C LEU A 28 17.69 3.87 8.05
N ALA A 29 18.89 3.75 8.60
CA ALA A 29 20.14 4.16 7.95
C ALA A 29 20.44 3.38 6.65
N ARG A 30 19.86 2.18 6.51
CA ARG A 30 20.02 1.31 5.34
C ARG A 30 19.21 1.75 4.11
N PHE A 31 18.27 2.68 4.28
CA PHE A 31 17.37 3.13 3.23
C PHE A 31 17.81 4.46 2.63
N ALA A 32 17.59 4.64 1.33
CA ALA A 32 17.64 5.97 0.73
C ALA A 32 16.55 6.88 1.35
N PRO A 33 16.70 8.21 1.31
CA PRO A 33 15.75 9.11 1.98
C PRO A 33 14.27 8.91 1.59
N ASP A 34 13.98 8.64 0.33
CA ASP A 34 12.63 8.40 -0.17
C ASP A 34 12.10 7.00 0.21
N GLU A 35 12.97 6.01 0.29
CA GLU A 35 12.65 4.67 0.79
C GLU A 35 12.36 4.70 2.30
N ALA A 36 13.14 5.47 3.08
CA ALA A 36 12.91 5.66 4.51
C ALA A 36 11.52 6.26 4.80
N GLU A 37 11.04 7.20 3.98
CA GLU A 37 9.69 7.74 4.09
C GLU A 37 8.61 6.66 3.91
N VAL A 38 8.80 5.74 2.98
CA VAL A 38 7.90 4.61 2.75
C VAL A 38 7.99 3.62 3.91
N ALA A 39 9.20 3.27 4.35
CA ALA A 39 9.43 2.35 5.46
C ALA A 39 8.76 2.84 6.76
N VAL A 40 8.89 4.13 7.10
CA VAL A 40 8.20 4.73 8.26
C VAL A 40 6.68 4.54 8.18
N ARG A 41 6.08 4.68 7.00
CA ARG A 41 4.64 4.46 6.81
C ARG A 41 4.24 2.99 6.93
N MET A 42 5.07 2.07 6.46
CA MET A 42 4.86 0.63 6.62
C MET A 42 4.92 0.23 8.10
N ILE A 43 5.91 0.74 8.84
CA ILE A 43 6.06 0.52 10.28
C ILE A 43 4.88 1.14 11.04
N HIS A 44 4.46 2.36 10.69
CA HIS A 44 3.28 2.98 11.29
C HIS A 44 2.01 2.15 11.09
N ALA A 45 1.81 1.60 9.90
CA ALA A 45 0.63 0.79 9.58
C ALA A 45 0.62 -0.58 10.28
N SER A 46 1.79 -1.18 10.49
CA SER A 46 1.93 -2.47 11.17
C SER A 46 2.02 -2.35 12.70
N GLY A 47 2.47 -1.20 13.21
CA GLY A 47 2.81 -1.00 14.61
C GLY A 47 4.09 -1.73 15.05
N MET A 48 4.91 -2.20 14.10
CA MET A 48 6.07 -3.05 14.35
C MET A 48 7.35 -2.38 13.90
N VAL A 49 8.16 -1.89 14.83
CA VAL A 49 9.48 -1.28 14.55
C VAL A 49 10.46 -2.33 14.00
N GLU A 50 10.33 -3.57 14.45
CA GLU A 50 11.13 -4.71 14.02
C GLU A 50 10.92 -5.09 12.54
N LEU A 51 9.97 -4.44 11.86
CA LEU A 51 9.76 -4.64 10.42
C LEU A 51 10.92 -4.07 9.58
N ALA A 52 11.62 -3.05 10.07
CA ALA A 52 12.67 -2.34 9.32
C ALA A 52 13.71 -3.25 8.65
N PRO A 53 14.34 -4.23 9.33
CA PRO A 53 15.34 -5.12 8.71
C PRO A 53 14.75 -6.04 7.63
N HIS A 54 13.44 -6.23 7.60
CA HIS A 54 12.76 -7.13 6.66
C HIS A 54 12.20 -6.40 5.43
N ILE A 55 12.25 -5.06 5.40
CA ILE A 55 11.82 -4.27 4.24
C ILE A 55 12.93 -4.27 3.20
N VAL A 56 12.59 -4.64 1.96
CA VAL A 56 13.52 -4.59 0.82
C VAL A 56 12.85 -3.83 -0.32
N PHE A 57 13.56 -2.85 -0.86
CA PHE A 57 13.13 -2.11 -2.05
C PHE A 57 13.88 -2.60 -3.29
N GLY A 58 13.17 -2.76 -4.39
CA GLY A 58 13.82 -2.91 -5.70
C GLY A 58 14.47 -1.59 -6.13
N PRO A 59 15.57 -1.63 -6.88
CA PRO A 59 16.27 -0.40 -7.31
C PRO A 59 15.31 0.57 -8.02
N GLY A 60 15.25 1.82 -7.53
CA GLY A 60 14.45 2.89 -8.10
C GLY A 60 12.92 2.72 -7.94
N LEU A 61 12.45 1.77 -7.15
CA LEU A 61 11.03 1.46 -6.99
C LEU A 61 10.22 2.69 -6.59
N VAL A 62 10.66 3.45 -5.59
CA VAL A 62 9.90 4.60 -5.06
C VAL A 62 9.74 5.69 -6.12
N ALA A 63 10.82 6.02 -6.83
CA ALA A 63 10.80 7.02 -7.90
C ALA A 63 9.89 6.58 -9.08
N ALA A 64 9.99 5.31 -9.48
CA ALA A 64 9.16 4.74 -10.54
C ALA A 64 7.68 4.75 -10.15
N ALA A 65 7.35 4.35 -8.91
CA ALA A 65 5.98 4.34 -8.40
C ALA A 65 5.39 5.76 -8.32
N ARG A 66 6.14 6.74 -7.83
CA ARG A 66 5.72 8.15 -7.81
C ARG A 66 5.41 8.66 -9.21
N THR A 67 6.29 8.38 -10.16
CA THR A 67 6.11 8.79 -11.56
C THR A 67 4.88 8.13 -12.18
N ALA A 68 4.68 6.85 -11.97
CA ALA A 68 3.53 6.12 -12.48
C ALA A 68 2.20 6.66 -11.90
N LEU A 69 2.14 6.87 -10.58
CA LEU A 69 0.96 7.40 -9.91
C LEU A 69 0.66 8.83 -10.38
N ALA A 70 1.66 9.69 -10.53
CA ALA A 70 1.47 11.05 -11.04
C ALA A 70 0.93 11.08 -12.49
N LYS A 71 1.21 10.05 -13.28
CA LYS A 71 0.69 9.85 -14.64
C LYS A 71 -0.68 9.16 -14.69
N GLY A 72 -1.32 8.91 -13.55
CA GLY A 72 -2.63 8.27 -13.49
C GLY A 72 -2.62 6.75 -13.60
N ALA A 73 -1.48 6.09 -13.41
CA ALA A 73 -1.42 4.64 -13.45
C ALA A 73 -2.39 4.01 -12.42
N PRO A 74 -3.08 2.91 -12.78
CA PRO A 74 -3.99 2.23 -11.87
C PRO A 74 -3.24 1.50 -10.75
N ILE A 75 -3.91 1.34 -9.61
CA ILE A 75 -3.45 0.56 -8.47
C ILE A 75 -4.18 -0.78 -8.48
N LEU A 76 -3.43 -1.86 -8.59
CA LEU A 76 -3.96 -3.21 -8.63
C LEU A 76 -3.91 -3.82 -7.22
N CYS A 77 -5.06 -4.26 -6.73
CA CYS A 77 -5.20 -4.87 -5.40
C CYS A 77 -5.62 -6.34 -5.55
N ASP A 78 -5.05 -7.20 -4.73
CA ASP A 78 -5.37 -8.62 -4.63
C ASP A 78 -6.44 -8.92 -3.57
N ALA A 79 -6.80 -7.92 -2.75
CA ALA A 79 -7.82 -8.00 -1.71
C ALA A 79 -8.65 -6.72 -1.62
N GLU A 80 -9.94 -6.87 -1.31
CA GLU A 80 -10.87 -5.75 -1.12
C GLU A 80 -10.46 -4.84 0.04
N MET A 81 -9.94 -5.41 1.12
CA MET A 81 -9.45 -4.64 2.26
C MET A 81 -8.34 -3.65 1.84
N VAL A 82 -7.43 -4.06 0.97
CA VAL A 82 -6.38 -3.20 0.42
C VAL A 82 -6.99 -2.10 -0.45
N ALA A 83 -7.90 -2.47 -1.35
CA ALA A 83 -8.58 -1.52 -2.25
C ALA A 83 -9.38 -0.45 -1.49
N HIS A 84 -10.07 -0.84 -0.41
CA HIS A 84 -10.82 0.08 0.44
C HIS A 84 -9.93 0.90 1.39
N GLY A 85 -8.75 0.40 1.75
CA GLY A 85 -7.76 1.12 2.57
C GLY A 85 -7.09 2.28 1.86
N ILE A 86 -7.13 2.33 0.52
CA ILE A 86 -6.53 3.41 -0.26
C ILE A 86 -7.38 4.68 -0.17
N THR A 87 -6.82 5.75 0.39
CA THR A 87 -7.46 7.07 0.46
C THR A 87 -7.43 7.73 -0.92
N ARG A 88 -8.46 7.51 -1.72
CA ARG A 88 -8.54 7.98 -3.12
C ARG A 88 -8.34 9.49 -3.26
N ALA A 89 -8.84 10.29 -2.31
CA ALA A 89 -8.69 11.75 -2.30
C ALA A 89 -7.25 12.24 -2.15
N ARG A 90 -6.31 11.35 -1.78
CA ARG A 90 -4.88 11.66 -1.65
C ARG A 90 -4.05 11.19 -2.85
N LEU A 91 -4.66 10.57 -3.83
CA LEU A 91 -3.96 10.14 -5.04
C LEU A 91 -3.61 11.35 -5.90
N PRO A 92 -2.44 11.37 -6.55
CA PRO A 92 -1.94 12.55 -7.27
C PRO A 92 -2.66 12.82 -8.60
N ALA A 93 -3.41 11.82 -9.11
CA ALA A 93 -4.16 11.90 -10.34
C ALA A 93 -5.46 11.08 -10.23
N ARG A 94 -6.18 10.91 -11.33
CA ARG A 94 -7.33 9.99 -11.42
C ARG A 94 -6.80 8.55 -11.56
N ASN A 95 -6.30 8.02 -10.45
CA ASN A 95 -5.79 6.66 -10.41
C ASN A 95 -6.95 5.69 -10.10
N ASP A 96 -7.22 4.77 -10.99
CA ASP A 96 -8.17 3.69 -10.73
C ASP A 96 -7.61 2.74 -9.68
N VAL A 97 -8.47 2.31 -8.75
CA VAL A 97 -8.15 1.25 -7.79
C VAL A 97 -8.95 0.02 -8.18
N ILE A 98 -8.26 -1.00 -8.66
CA ILE A 98 -8.84 -2.18 -9.27
C ILE A 98 -8.59 -3.40 -8.39
N CYS A 99 -9.66 -4.05 -7.93
CA CYS A 99 -9.60 -5.37 -7.28
C CYS A 99 -10.45 -6.36 -8.08
N THR A 100 -9.86 -7.45 -8.51
CA THR A 100 -10.55 -8.48 -9.30
C THR A 100 -10.88 -9.73 -8.49
N LEU A 101 -10.76 -9.67 -7.15
CA LEU A 101 -10.94 -10.83 -6.26
C LEU A 101 -12.31 -11.52 -6.43
N HIS A 102 -13.36 -10.73 -6.67
CA HIS A 102 -14.72 -11.21 -6.83
C HIS A 102 -15.17 -11.41 -8.28
N ASP A 103 -14.28 -11.21 -9.26
CA ASP A 103 -14.60 -11.53 -10.65
C ASP A 103 -14.92 -13.03 -10.79
N PRO A 104 -16.07 -13.41 -11.39
CA PRO A 104 -16.47 -14.82 -11.50
C PRO A 104 -15.45 -15.73 -12.18
N SER A 105 -14.62 -15.18 -13.07
CA SER A 105 -13.55 -15.93 -13.73
C SER A 105 -12.40 -16.28 -12.82
N VAL A 106 -12.16 -15.50 -11.76
CA VAL A 106 -11.06 -15.72 -10.81
C VAL A 106 -11.29 -17.01 -10.02
N ALA A 107 -12.53 -17.27 -9.57
CA ALA A 107 -12.86 -18.51 -8.87
C ALA A 107 -12.61 -19.75 -9.74
N ARG A 108 -13.03 -19.71 -11.02
CA ARG A 108 -12.81 -20.80 -11.96
C ARG A 108 -11.34 -21.03 -12.27
N LEU A 109 -10.59 -19.92 -12.42
CA LEU A 109 -9.15 -19.98 -12.68
C LEU A 109 -8.36 -20.53 -11.50
N ALA A 110 -8.72 -20.11 -10.29
CA ALA A 110 -8.12 -20.59 -9.04
C ALA A 110 -8.31 -22.10 -8.85
N ALA A 111 -9.54 -22.60 -9.06
CA ALA A 111 -9.85 -24.03 -9.00
C ALA A 111 -9.06 -24.84 -10.04
N ARG A 112 -9.00 -24.34 -11.28
CA ARG A 112 -8.27 -25.02 -12.39
C ARG A 112 -6.75 -25.09 -12.17
N LEU A 113 -6.20 -24.15 -11.39
CA LEU A 113 -4.75 -24.02 -11.15
C LEU A 113 -4.38 -24.38 -9.70
N GLU A 114 -5.32 -25.00 -8.98
CA GLU A 114 -5.14 -25.48 -7.60
C GLU A 114 -4.50 -24.44 -6.67
N THR A 115 -4.99 -23.18 -6.74
CA THR A 115 -4.45 -22.05 -5.97
C THR A 115 -5.55 -21.18 -5.38
N THR A 116 -5.18 -20.16 -4.60
CA THR A 116 -6.12 -19.24 -3.96
C THR A 116 -6.66 -18.17 -4.95
N ARG A 117 -7.83 -17.59 -4.64
CA ARG A 117 -8.39 -16.49 -5.42
C ARG A 117 -7.49 -15.26 -5.44
N SER A 118 -6.91 -14.88 -4.31
CA SER A 118 -6.00 -13.72 -4.22
C SER A 118 -4.74 -13.91 -5.08
N GLY A 119 -4.18 -15.11 -5.12
CA GLY A 119 -3.05 -15.43 -6.00
C GLY A 119 -3.35 -15.23 -7.49
N ARG A 120 -4.62 -15.35 -7.93
CA ARG A 120 -5.06 -15.16 -9.32
C ARG A 120 -5.73 -13.82 -9.59
N GLY A 121 -6.35 -13.20 -8.59
CA GLY A 121 -6.89 -11.86 -8.71
C GLY A 121 -5.85 -10.85 -9.16
N GLY A 122 -4.70 -10.82 -8.51
CA GLY A 122 -3.59 -9.94 -8.89
C GLY A 122 -3.00 -10.24 -10.29
N CYS A 123 -3.01 -11.49 -10.74
CA CYS A 123 -2.58 -11.86 -12.09
C CYS A 123 -3.55 -11.34 -13.16
N ARG A 124 -4.86 -11.44 -12.94
CA ARG A 124 -5.89 -10.96 -13.85
C ARG A 124 -5.91 -9.43 -13.95
N SER A 125 -5.79 -8.72 -12.84
CA SER A 125 -5.71 -7.26 -12.84
C SER A 125 -4.58 -6.75 -13.73
N ARG A 126 -3.41 -7.40 -13.67
CA ARG A 126 -2.27 -7.07 -14.54
C ARG A 126 -2.53 -7.32 -16.03
N HIS A 127 -3.32 -8.32 -16.36
CA HIS A 127 -3.65 -8.66 -17.76
C HIS A 127 -4.64 -7.65 -18.36
N SER A 128 -5.72 -7.32 -17.63
CA SER A 128 -6.73 -6.35 -18.09
C SER A 128 -6.16 -4.95 -18.32
N VAL A 129 -5.19 -4.52 -17.49
CA VAL A 129 -4.51 -3.24 -17.68
C VAL A 129 -3.65 -3.22 -18.94
N ARG A 130 -3.01 -4.35 -19.30
CA ARG A 130 -2.22 -4.44 -20.53
C ARG A 130 -3.09 -4.41 -21.80
N GLU A 131 -4.28 -4.96 -21.75
CA GLU A 131 -5.23 -4.91 -22.87
C GLU A 131 -5.82 -3.51 -23.06
N GLY A 132 -6.21 -2.82 -21.97
CA GLY A 132 -6.70 -1.43 -22.01
C GLY A 132 -5.67 -0.39 -22.43
N ALA A 133 -4.38 -0.67 -22.27
CA ALA A 133 -3.29 0.23 -22.71
C ALA A 133 -2.95 0.07 -24.22
N ARG A 134 -3.57 -0.87 -24.92
CA ARG A 134 -3.38 -1.12 -26.36
C ARG A 134 -4.57 -0.67 -27.23
N ALA A 135 -5.61 -0.14 -26.61
CA ALA A 135 -6.79 0.46 -27.24
C ALA A 135 -6.72 1.98 -27.19
#